data_0ca5dece88a51026d5102593de7f518e
#
_entry.id   0ca5dece88a51026d5102593de7f518e
#
_cell.length_a   1.000
_cell.length_b   1.000
_cell.length_c   1.000
_cell.angle_alpha   90.00
_cell.angle_beta   90.00
_cell.angle_gamma   90.00
#
_symmetry.space_group_name_H-M   'P 1'
#
loop_
_entity.id
_entity.type
_entity.pdbx_description
1 polymer ?
#
loop_
_entity_poly.entity_id
_entity_poly.type
_entity_poly.pdbx_seq_one_letter_code
_entity_poly.pdbx_strand_id
1 'polypeptide(L)'
;MKRYFVLLMIMTAGMQLFAQEGMVKPPRVDERVELLSIVFRLAGAYEYNDTIYNAYTDQIKTHYEPFKDHPVIEFARQVREYNGIGYDAVMFMAISLDENLDPLVPFSDKIPEARWGRENALEFARLLKDFYRETNSAEFFRQLKETCQLASERFAPVYEKLDIAWYPAFYGQAPEEQFIIINSLGNGGNNYGPQIKLSDGQRKVYAIMGTGKTDPAGDPVYTIENYFPTLVHEFNHSFINHLIDKNRELFAQSGEKIFEIVGTLMQQQAYGAWHMVFKESLVRAAVIRYMKDHDFTPAEVANETMNQLARGFYWIEDLVEELDRYAQQRAAYPTLESYMPQMAKAFEHYARNIQQYKEAFDVKRPHIVSFAEFSNGAQNVDPATKTITVHFDRELEGKGYSITYGRNGPEHFPKITGIRYAEDNRSVILDVELARRWNLLRHFKKTVF
;
A
#
# COMPACT_ATOMS: atom_id res chain seq x y z
N MET A 1 -37.44 -35.35 9.08
CA MET A 1 -36.19 -35.04 8.40
C MET A 1 -36.02 -33.56 8.02
N LYS A 2 -37.02 -32.86 7.45
CA LYS A 2 -36.87 -31.43 7.06
C LYS A 2 -36.60 -30.44 8.22
N ARG A 3 -37.10 -30.69 9.45
CA ARG A 3 -36.89 -29.78 10.61
C ARG A 3 -35.46 -29.83 11.19
N TYR A 4 -34.79 -30.96 11.10
CA TYR A 4 -33.39 -31.08 11.59
C TYR A 4 -32.39 -30.46 10.62
N PHE A 5 -32.68 -30.40 9.33
CA PHE A 5 -31.79 -29.77 8.35
C PHE A 5 -31.76 -28.24 8.50
N VAL A 6 -32.92 -27.62 8.82
CA VAL A 6 -32.98 -26.17 9.07
C VAL A 6 -32.26 -25.77 10.36
N LEU A 7 -32.36 -26.59 11.43
CA LEU A 7 -31.68 -26.32 12.69
C LEU A 7 -30.15 -26.45 12.53
N LEU A 8 -29.69 -27.41 11.73
CA LEU A 8 -28.24 -27.59 11.45
C LEU A 8 -27.66 -26.44 10.62
N MET A 9 -28.43 -25.93 9.63
CA MET A 9 -28.02 -24.73 8.86
C MET A 9 -27.98 -23.46 9.71
N ILE A 10 -28.91 -23.29 10.65
CA ILE A 10 -28.92 -22.13 11.54
C ILE A 10 -27.76 -22.21 12.56
N MET A 11 -27.42 -23.41 13.08
CA MET A 11 -26.27 -23.59 13.95
C MET A 11 -24.95 -23.38 13.23
N THR A 12 -24.79 -23.83 11.99
CA THR A 12 -23.55 -23.60 11.22
C THR A 12 -23.39 -22.14 10.82
N ALA A 13 -24.46 -21.44 10.44
CA ALA A 13 -24.44 -20.00 10.15
C ALA A 13 -24.12 -19.18 11.43
N GLY A 14 -24.69 -19.55 12.58
CA GLY A 14 -24.40 -18.90 13.86
C GLY A 14 -22.94 -19.13 14.32
N MET A 15 -22.41 -20.34 14.15
CA MET A 15 -20.99 -20.62 14.46
C MET A 15 -20.02 -19.90 13.50
N GLN A 16 -20.38 -19.71 12.24
CA GLN A 16 -19.58 -18.94 11.30
C GLN A 16 -19.58 -17.45 11.64
N LEU A 17 -20.70 -16.86 12.03
CA LEU A 17 -20.77 -15.47 12.47
C LEU A 17 -19.93 -15.22 13.75
N PHE A 18 -19.99 -16.11 14.74
CA PHE A 18 -19.15 -15.98 15.95
C PHE A 18 -17.66 -16.21 15.69
N ALA A 19 -17.29 -17.05 14.72
CA ALA A 19 -15.90 -17.23 14.32
C ALA A 19 -15.39 -15.97 13.55
N GLN A 20 -16.26 -15.31 12.81
CA GLN A 20 -15.93 -14.11 12.05
C GLN A 20 -15.68 -12.88 12.95
N GLU A 21 -16.48 -12.69 14.01
CA GLU A 21 -16.29 -11.61 15.00
C GLU A 21 -14.95 -11.68 15.77
N GLY A 22 -14.33 -12.87 15.85
CA GLY A 22 -13.04 -13.06 16.55
C GLY A 22 -11.79 -12.85 15.68
N MET A 23 -11.92 -12.95 14.36
CA MET A 23 -10.76 -12.95 13.44
C MET A 23 -10.35 -11.54 12.98
N VAL A 24 -11.30 -10.64 12.78
CA VAL A 24 -11.03 -9.24 12.41
C VAL A 24 -11.86 -8.33 13.29
N LYS A 25 -11.20 -7.37 13.94
CA LYS A 25 -11.89 -6.35 14.74
C LYS A 25 -12.29 -5.17 13.86
N PRO A 26 -13.40 -4.45 14.22
CA PRO A 26 -13.75 -3.19 13.57
C PRO A 26 -12.56 -2.23 13.51
N PRO A 27 -12.47 -1.39 12.47
CA PRO A 27 -11.39 -0.43 12.31
C PRO A 27 -11.36 0.57 13.48
N ARG A 28 -10.17 0.95 13.90
CA ARG A 28 -9.96 1.93 14.96
C ARG A 28 -8.72 2.77 14.69
N VAL A 29 -8.67 3.95 15.27
CA VAL A 29 -7.42 4.71 15.41
C VAL A 29 -6.61 4.11 16.57
N ASP A 30 -5.30 4.01 16.41
CA ASP A 30 -4.39 3.46 17.42
C ASP A 30 -3.39 4.54 17.86
N GLU A 31 -3.41 4.89 19.15
CA GLU A 31 -2.58 5.97 19.70
C GLU A 31 -1.08 5.77 19.48
N ARG A 32 -0.60 4.51 19.45
CA ARG A 32 0.81 4.20 19.19
C ARG A 32 1.20 4.56 17.76
N VAL A 33 0.33 4.23 16.80
CA VAL A 33 0.51 4.57 15.39
C VAL A 33 0.52 6.09 15.21
N GLU A 34 -0.43 6.78 15.82
CA GLU A 34 -0.49 8.25 15.77
C GLU A 34 0.70 8.90 16.45
N LEU A 35 1.11 8.42 17.63
CA LEU A 35 2.25 8.97 18.37
C LEU A 35 3.56 8.86 17.56
N LEU A 36 3.79 7.72 16.91
CA LEU A 36 4.98 7.56 16.08
C LEU A 36 4.90 8.43 14.81
N SER A 37 3.72 8.54 14.19
CA SER A 37 3.52 9.46 13.06
C SER A 37 3.82 10.91 13.46
N ILE A 38 3.41 11.34 14.66
CA ILE A 38 3.71 12.66 15.23
C ILE A 38 5.20 12.85 15.43
N VAL A 39 5.89 11.90 16.07
CA VAL A 39 7.35 11.97 16.29
C VAL A 39 8.12 12.09 14.96
N PHE A 40 7.79 11.26 13.98
CA PHE A 40 8.46 11.30 12.69
C PHE A 40 8.07 12.53 11.85
N ARG A 41 6.85 13.05 12.02
CA ARG A 41 6.45 14.36 11.47
C ARG A 41 7.33 15.49 12.03
N LEU A 42 7.50 15.57 13.35
CA LEU A 42 8.36 16.57 14.00
C LEU A 42 9.85 16.39 13.65
N ALA A 43 10.27 15.15 13.37
CA ALA A 43 11.61 14.86 12.87
C ALA A 43 11.81 15.30 11.40
N GLY A 44 10.79 15.73 10.69
CA GLY A 44 10.85 16.20 9.31
C GLY A 44 10.76 15.09 8.27
N ALA A 45 10.29 13.91 8.63
CA ALA A 45 10.08 12.80 7.71
C ALA A 45 8.95 13.15 6.73
N TYR A 46 9.27 13.26 5.44
CA TYR A 46 8.35 13.81 4.44
C TYR A 46 7.09 12.94 4.25
N GLU A 47 7.19 11.62 4.43
CA GLU A 47 6.07 10.68 4.36
C GLU A 47 5.03 10.86 5.47
N TYR A 48 5.38 11.61 6.54
CA TYR A 48 4.48 11.95 7.64
C TYR A 48 4.14 13.45 7.65
N ASN A 49 4.66 14.25 6.69
CA ASN A 49 4.48 15.71 6.66
C ASN A 49 3.47 16.20 5.63
N ASP A 50 2.61 15.32 5.10
CA ASP A 50 1.51 15.82 4.28
C ASP A 50 0.49 16.63 5.11
N THR A 51 -0.36 17.36 4.42
CA THR A 51 -1.35 18.25 4.99
C THR A 51 -2.77 17.94 4.50
N ILE A 52 -3.01 16.72 4.07
CA ILE A 52 -4.31 16.31 3.52
C ILE A 52 -5.38 16.44 4.60
N TYR A 53 -5.12 15.93 5.81
CA TYR A 53 -6.03 16.08 6.93
C TYR A 53 -5.64 17.28 7.82
N ASN A 54 -5.83 18.50 7.29
CA ASN A 54 -5.40 19.73 7.93
C ASN A 54 -5.95 19.89 9.35
N ALA A 55 -7.22 19.60 9.59
CA ALA A 55 -7.83 19.74 10.91
C ALA A 55 -7.07 18.94 11.99
N TYR A 56 -6.55 17.77 11.66
CA TYR A 56 -5.74 16.95 12.55
C TYR A 56 -4.29 17.48 12.65
N THR A 57 -3.66 17.76 11.51
CA THR A 57 -2.25 18.21 11.49
C THR A 57 -2.04 19.56 12.14
N ASP A 58 -3.03 20.46 12.11
CA ASP A 58 -2.99 21.75 12.82
C ASP A 58 -3.08 21.56 14.35
N GLN A 59 -3.84 20.58 14.81
CA GLN A 59 -3.88 20.21 16.24
C GLN A 59 -2.53 19.63 16.68
N ILE A 60 -1.91 18.76 15.89
CA ILE A 60 -0.55 18.26 16.15
C ILE A 60 0.42 19.43 16.28
N LYS A 61 0.42 20.34 15.31
CA LYS A 61 1.29 21.51 15.31
C LYS A 61 1.09 22.36 16.56
N THR A 62 -0.16 22.66 16.91
CA THR A 62 -0.49 23.49 18.10
C THR A 62 0.00 22.83 19.38
N HIS A 63 -0.17 21.52 19.53
CA HIS A 63 0.15 20.83 20.77
C HIS A 63 1.64 20.48 20.89
N TYR A 64 2.26 19.97 19.80
CA TYR A 64 3.61 19.38 19.85
C TYR A 64 4.74 20.28 19.35
N GLU A 65 4.47 21.41 18.67
CA GLU A 65 5.54 22.33 18.23
C GLU A 65 6.48 22.79 19.35
N PRO A 66 5.99 23.04 20.61
CA PRO A 66 6.89 23.36 21.73
C PRO A 66 7.91 22.26 22.06
N PHE A 67 7.68 21.04 21.62
CA PHE A 67 8.49 19.86 21.93
C PHE A 67 9.33 19.35 20.74
N LYS A 68 9.45 20.11 19.66
CA LYS A 68 10.20 19.73 18.43
C LYS A 68 11.68 19.44 18.67
N ASP A 69 12.24 19.91 19.77
CA ASP A 69 13.63 19.70 20.17
C ASP A 69 13.76 18.61 21.26
N HIS A 70 12.71 17.85 21.54
CA HIS A 70 12.74 16.75 22.50
C HIS A 70 13.71 15.65 22.03
N PRO A 71 14.44 14.95 22.93
CA PRO A 71 15.43 13.95 22.59
C PRO A 71 14.94 12.84 21.63
N VAL A 72 13.67 12.41 21.73
CA VAL A 72 13.12 11.42 20.80
C VAL A 72 13.06 11.92 19.35
N ILE A 73 12.81 13.22 19.15
CA ILE A 73 12.72 13.81 17.81
C ILE A 73 14.09 13.86 17.17
N GLU A 74 15.12 14.26 17.94
CA GLU A 74 16.48 14.23 17.45
C GLU A 74 16.96 12.80 17.16
N PHE A 75 16.62 11.87 18.04
CA PHE A 75 16.93 10.45 17.83
C PHE A 75 16.22 9.88 16.60
N ALA A 76 14.96 10.25 16.36
CA ALA A 76 14.25 9.88 15.14
C ALA A 76 14.93 10.39 13.86
N ARG A 77 15.48 11.64 13.87
CA ARG A 77 16.30 12.16 12.76
C ARG A 77 17.55 11.32 12.52
N GLN A 78 18.27 10.97 13.59
CA GLN A 78 19.48 10.16 13.51
C GLN A 78 19.25 8.77 12.94
N VAL A 79 18.27 8.02 13.48
CA VAL A 79 17.96 6.67 12.98
C VAL A 79 17.39 6.70 11.57
N ARG A 80 16.72 7.77 11.18
CA ARG A 80 16.28 7.98 9.81
C ARG A 80 17.48 8.15 8.86
N GLU A 81 18.42 9.00 9.22
CA GLU A 81 19.60 9.32 8.40
C GLU A 81 20.56 8.13 8.29
N TYR A 82 20.88 7.49 9.41
CA TYR A 82 21.94 6.46 9.47
C TYR A 82 21.44 5.04 9.27
N ASN A 83 20.17 4.74 9.59
CA ASN A 83 19.62 3.40 9.53
C ASN A 83 18.50 3.26 8.48
N GLY A 84 18.07 4.35 7.84
CA GLY A 84 16.98 4.33 6.88
C GLY A 84 15.61 4.04 7.50
N ILE A 85 15.41 4.40 8.78
CA ILE A 85 14.13 4.25 9.47
C ILE A 85 13.13 5.26 8.88
N GLY A 86 12.06 4.74 8.32
CA GLY A 86 10.97 5.51 7.72
C GLY A 86 9.87 4.57 7.27
N TYR A 87 8.76 5.11 6.80
CA TYR A 87 7.64 4.33 6.25
C TYR A 87 7.20 3.17 7.16
N ASP A 88 7.23 1.94 6.63
CA ASP A 88 6.85 0.69 7.29
C ASP A 88 7.64 0.41 8.58
N ALA A 89 8.95 0.73 8.62
CA ALA A 89 9.76 0.50 9.82
C ALA A 89 9.22 1.24 11.05
N VAL A 90 8.67 2.44 10.86
CA VAL A 90 8.02 3.21 11.92
C VAL A 90 6.76 2.50 12.42
N MET A 91 5.98 1.95 11.50
CA MET A 91 4.76 1.23 11.85
C MET A 91 5.04 -0.13 12.49
N PHE A 92 6.10 -0.82 12.08
CA PHE A 92 6.58 -2.01 12.78
C PHE A 92 6.95 -1.72 14.25
N MET A 93 7.59 -0.58 14.52
CA MET A 93 7.85 -0.15 15.90
C MET A 93 6.54 0.12 16.65
N ALA A 94 5.58 0.85 16.05
CA ALA A 94 4.31 1.17 16.69
C ALA A 94 3.56 -0.07 17.18
N ILE A 95 3.42 -1.08 16.30
CA ILE A 95 2.68 -2.31 16.63
C ILE A 95 3.46 -3.28 17.53
N SER A 96 4.75 -3.04 17.73
CA SER A 96 5.62 -3.85 18.60
C SER A 96 5.64 -3.36 20.05
N LEU A 97 4.95 -2.26 20.34
CA LEU A 97 4.77 -1.70 21.67
C LEU A 97 3.37 -2.04 22.21
N ASP A 98 3.23 -2.13 23.52
CA ASP A 98 1.94 -2.19 24.19
C ASP A 98 1.35 -0.78 24.45
N GLU A 99 0.22 -0.70 25.17
CA GLU A 99 -0.45 0.57 25.50
C GLU A 99 0.38 1.45 26.48
N ASN A 100 1.35 0.86 27.19
CA ASN A 100 2.29 1.57 28.06
C ASN A 100 3.60 1.92 27.33
N LEU A 101 3.65 1.68 26.02
CA LEU A 101 4.84 1.82 25.17
C LEU A 101 5.99 0.89 25.59
N ASP A 102 5.68 -0.27 26.23
CA ASP A 102 6.61 -1.33 26.51
C ASP A 102 6.66 -2.33 25.34
N PRO A 103 7.83 -2.95 25.07
CA PRO A 103 7.91 -3.97 24.04
C PRO A 103 6.97 -5.16 24.31
N LEU A 104 6.08 -5.47 23.38
CA LEU A 104 5.19 -6.64 23.41
C LEU A 104 5.96 -7.97 23.43
N VAL A 105 7.12 -7.99 22.79
CA VAL A 105 8.09 -9.08 22.81
C VAL A 105 9.49 -8.49 22.94
N PRO A 106 10.48 -9.23 23.46
CA PRO A 106 11.85 -8.72 23.58
C PRO A 106 12.39 -8.26 22.21
N PHE A 107 12.90 -7.04 22.16
CA PHE A 107 13.53 -6.51 20.95
C PHE A 107 14.84 -7.25 20.64
N SER A 108 15.10 -7.43 19.36
CA SER A 108 16.29 -8.09 18.81
C SER A 108 16.76 -7.33 17.56
N ASP A 109 17.80 -7.80 16.89
CA ASP A 109 18.26 -7.22 15.63
C ASP A 109 17.28 -7.37 14.47
N LYS A 110 16.18 -8.10 14.69
CA LYS A 110 15.10 -8.29 13.69
C LYS A 110 13.73 -7.83 14.18
N ILE A 111 13.60 -7.44 15.43
CA ILE A 111 12.35 -7.01 16.07
C ILE A 111 12.61 -5.66 16.74
N PRO A 112 11.82 -4.65 16.42
CA PRO A 112 10.56 -4.63 15.63
C PRO A 112 10.73 -4.83 14.12
N GLU A 113 11.85 -4.41 13.55
CA GLU A 113 12.23 -4.57 12.15
C GLU A 113 13.76 -4.36 12.02
N ALA A 114 14.41 -5.03 11.05
CA ALA A 114 15.87 -5.15 11.02
C ALA A 114 16.64 -3.81 10.95
N ARG A 115 16.09 -2.79 10.30
CA ARG A 115 16.69 -1.45 10.22
C ARG A 115 16.88 -0.78 11.59
N TRP A 116 15.97 -1.09 12.53
CA TRP A 116 16.09 -0.55 13.90
C TRP A 116 17.31 -1.09 14.63
N GLY A 117 17.55 -2.39 14.56
CA GLY A 117 18.46 -3.07 15.48
C GLY A 117 17.98 -3.01 16.94
N ARG A 118 18.49 -3.88 17.77
CA ARG A 118 18.04 -4.01 19.17
C ARG A 118 18.25 -2.74 19.99
N GLU A 119 19.43 -2.16 19.90
CA GLU A 119 19.84 -1.02 20.76
C GLU A 119 19.03 0.24 20.44
N ASN A 120 18.92 0.59 19.15
CA ASN A 120 18.14 1.76 18.73
C ASN A 120 16.65 1.57 19.07
N ALA A 121 16.11 0.36 18.92
CA ALA A 121 14.72 0.09 19.24
C ALA A 121 14.42 0.29 20.73
N LEU A 122 15.30 -0.19 21.62
CA LEU A 122 15.16 -0.01 23.07
C LEU A 122 15.30 1.47 23.48
N GLU A 123 16.26 2.18 22.92
CA GLU A 123 16.47 3.59 23.24
C GLU A 123 15.31 4.45 22.72
N PHE A 124 14.83 4.17 21.50
CA PHE A 124 13.65 4.87 20.96
C PHE A 124 12.42 4.66 21.84
N ALA A 125 12.12 3.42 22.24
CA ALA A 125 10.97 3.13 23.09
C ALA A 125 11.06 3.84 24.45
N ARG A 126 12.26 3.90 25.06
CA ARG A 126 12.50 4.65 26.29
C ARG A 126 12.24 6.15 26.12
N LEU A 127 12.82 6.76 25.08
CA LEU A 127 12.64 8.18 24.77
C LEU A 127 11.19 8.50 24.40
N LEU A 128 10.49 7.59 23.74
CA LEU A 128 9.09 7.75 23.35
C LEU A 128 8.18 7.80 24.58
N LYS A 129 8.45 7.00 25.61
CA LYS A 129 7.72 7.07 26.90
C LYS A 129 7.91 8.41 27.60
N ASP A 130 9.13 8.92 27.62
CA ASP A 130 9.41 10.23 28.17
C ASP A 130 8.66 11.30 27.40
N PHE A 131 8.67 11.26 26.07
CA PHE A 131 7.93 12.19 25.22
C PHE A 131 6.41 12.12 25.48
N TYR A 132 5.82 10.92 25.52
CA TYR A 132 4.40 10.75 25.81
C TYR A 132 3.97 11.40 27.11
N ARG A 133 4.77 11.22 28.16
CA ARG A 133 4.53 11.80 29.49
C ARG A 133 4.73 13.33 29.50
N GLU A 134 5.84 13.81 28.96
CA GLU A 134 6.24 15.22 29.03
C GLU A 134 5.38 16.11 28.16
N THR A 135 4.88 15.59 27.06
CA THR A 135 3.96 16.30 26.16
C THR A 135 2.49 16.18 26.58
N ASN A 136 2.18 15.45 27.66
CA ASN A 136 0.80 15.14 28.04
C ASN A 136 -0.03 14.54 26.87
N SER A 137 0.57 13.62 26.12
CA SER A 137 -0.05 12.99 24.96
C SER A 137 -1.37 12.29 25.28
N ALA A 138 -1.51 11.73 26.49
CA ALA A 138 -2.76 11.12 26.93
C ALA A 138 -3.95 12.10 26.85
N GLU A 139 -3.74 13.35 27.26
CA GLU A 139 -4.77 14.38 27.17
C GLU A 139 -5.05 14.78 25.72
N PHE A 140 -4.01 14.88 24.89
CA PHE A 140 -4.15 15.15 23.46
C PHE A 140 -5.03 14.09 22.78
N PHE A 141 -4.74 12.81 22.97
CA PHE A 141 -5.54 11.72 22.38
C PHE A 141 -6.96 11.64 22.97
N ARG A 142 -7.12 11.96 24.24
CA ARG A 142 -8.45 12.05 24.86
C ARG A 142 -9.32 13.13 24.17
N GLN A 143 -8.74 14.26 23.81
CA GLN A 143 -9.43 15.36 23.10
C GLN A 143 -9.77 14.96 21.65
N LEU A 144 -9.04 14.03 21.05
CA LEU A 144 -9.28 13.55 19.69
C LEU A 144 -10.30 12.42 19.59
N LYS A 145 -10.92 12.01 20.69
CA LYS A 145 -11.82 10.85 20.70
C LYS A 145 -12.91 10.91 19.64
N GLU A 146 -13.55 12.07 19.46
CA GLU A 146 -14.61 12.24 18.45
C GLU A 146 -14.05 12.16 17.03
N THR A 147 -12.87 12.73 16.78
CA THR A 147 -12.16 12.65 15.49
C THR A 147 -11.79 11.21 15.16
N CYS A 148 -11.28 10.47 16.14
CA CYS A 148 -10.94 9.04 15.97
C CYS A 148 -12.18 8.19 15.69
N GLN A 149 -13.28 8.46 16.39
CA GLN A 149 -14.54 7.76 16.18
C GLN A 149 -15.10 8.04 14.78
N LEU A 150 -15.12 9.30 14.35
CA LEU A 150 -15.56 9.69 13.00
C LEU A 150 -14.76 8.99 11.91
N ALA A 151 -13.43 8.91 12.03
CA ALA A 151 -12.59 8.21 11.08
C ALA A 151 -12.95 6.72 11.00
N SER A 152 -13.16 6.07 12.14
CA SER A 152 -13.54 4.66 12.21
C SER A 152 -14.92 4.40 11.60
N GLU A 153 -15.91 5.27 11.88
CA GLU A 153 -17.25 5.21 11.32
C GLU A 153 -17.24 5.39 9.79
N ARG A 154 -16.43 6.33 9.28
CA ARG A 154 -16.31 6.57 7.83
C ARG A 154 -15.57 5.45 7.10
N PHE A 155 -14.73 4.68 7.79
CA PHE A 155 -14.08 3.50 7.23
C PHE A 155 -14.95 2.24 7.31
N ALA A 156 -15.96 2.22 8.16
CA ALA A 156 -16.82 1.04 8.37
C ALA A 156 -17.37 0.42 7.06
N PRO A 157 -17.84 1.19 6.05
CA PRO A 157 -18.32 0.60 4.79
C PRO A 157 -17.24 -0.20 4.02
N VAL A 158 -15.95 0.16 4.16
CA VAL A 158 -14.84 -0.59 3.58
C VAL A 158 -14.66 -1.92 4.31
N TYR A 159 -14.70 -1.87 5.64
CA TYR A 159 -14.58 -3.06 6.50
C TYR A 159 -15.77 -4.02 6.33
N GLU A 160 -16.99 -3.51 6.29
CA GLU A 160 -18.22 -4.30 6.18
C GLU A 160 -18.32 -5.09 4.86
N LYS A 161 -17.60 -4.64 3.83
CA LYS A 161 -17.51 -5.36 2.55
C LYS A 161 -16.56 -6.57 2.60
N LEU A 162 -15.79 -6.73 3.67
CA LEU A 162 -14.79 -7.80 3.80
C LEU A 162 -15.47 -9.12 4.17
N ASP A 163 -15.41 -10.11 3.29
CA ASP A 163 -15.82 -11.49 3.56
C ASP A 163 -14.62 -12.31 4.07
N ILE A 164 -14.56 -12.49 5.37
CA ILE A 164 -13.50 -13.28 6.03
C ILE A 164 -13.65 -14.78 5.73
N ALA A 165 -14.86 -15.28 5.48
CA ALA A 165 -15.10 -16.68 5.17
C ALA A 165 -14.52 -17.09 3.80
N TRP A 166 -14.32 -16.13 2.90
CA TRP A 166 -13.68 -16.36 1.60
C TRP A 166 -12.24 -16.89 1.77
N TYR A 167 -11.48 -16.39 2.74
CA TYR A 167 -10.06 -16.76 2.91
C TYR A 167 -9.87 -18.26 3.15
N PRO A 168 -10.43 -18.89 4.19
CA PRO A 168 -10.31 -20.34 4.35
C PRO A 168 -10.95 -21.12 3.21
N ALA A 169 -12.02 -20.63 2.61
CA ALA A 169 -12.65 -21.26 1.46
C ALA A 169 -11.73 -21.24 0.22
N PHE A 170 -11.09 -20.13 -0.06
CA PHE A 170 -10.20 -19.97 -1.21
C PHE A 170 -8.83 -20.62 -0.98
N TYR A 171 -8.14 -20.31 0.11
CA TYR A 171 -6.80 -20.83 0.37
C TYR A 171 -6.77 -22.28 0.85
N GLY A 172 -7.90 -22.81 1.34
CA GLY A 172 -8.01 -24.17 1.86
C GLY A 172 -7.44 -24.37 3.25
N GLN A 173 -7.14 -23.28 3.94
CA GLN A 173 -6.65 -23.29 5.33
C GLN A 173 -7.20 -22.07 6.07
N ALA A 174 -7.53 -22.26 7.34
CA ALA A 174 -7.90 -21.15 8.20
C ALA A 174 -6.67 -20.27 8.48
N PRO A 175 -6.83 -18.94 8.61
CA PRO A 175 -5.73 -18.08 9.05
C PRO A 175 -5.36 -18.42 10.50
N GLU A 176 -4.08 -18.44 10.77
CA GLU A 176 -3.54 -18.56 12.14
C GLU A 176 -3.38 -17.18 12.80
N GLU A 177 -3.53 -16.12 12.00
CA GLU A 177 -3.30 -14.75 12.39
C GLU A 177 -4.59 -14.06 12.85
N GLN A 178 -4.43 -13.11 13.78
CA GLN A 178 -5.44 -12.11 14.10
C GLN A 178 -5.23 -10.89 13.18
N PHE A 179 -6.26 -10.52 12.41
CA PHE A 179 -6.24 -9.33 11.57
C PHE A 179 -6.75 -8.11 12.32
N ILE A 180 -6.04 -7.00 12.20
CA ILE A 180 -6.34 -5.74 12.89
C ILE A 180 -6.29 -4.60 11.86
N ILE A 181 -7.38 -3.86 11.76
CA ILE A 181 -7.46 -2.69 10.89
C ILE A 181 -7.28 -1.44 11.75
N ILE A 182 -6.35 -0.59 11.35
CA ILE A 182 -6.07 0.68 11.99
C ILE A 182 -6.28 1.81 10.98
N ASN A 183 -7.11 2.78 11.35
CA ASN A 183 -7.15 4.05 10.63
C ASN A 183 -6.05 4.94 11.18
N SER A 184 -5.13 5.39 10.32
CA SER A 184 -4.11 6.35 10.69
C SER A 184 -4.45 7.73 10.12
N LEU A 185 -4.50 8.71 11.01
CA LEU A 185 -4.81 10.09 10.66
C LEU A 185 -3.55 10.86 10.21
N GLY A 186 -2.37 10.45 10.75
CA GLY A 186 -1.10 11.11 10.54
C GLY A 186 -0.23 10.56 9.39
N ASN A 187 -0.63 9.46 8.73
CA ASN A 187 0.15 8.81 7.68
C ASN A 187 -0.11 9.36 6.27
N GLY A 188 -0.98 10.35 6.12
CA GLY A 188 -1.44 10.78 4.80
C GLY A 188 -2.07 9.61 4.04
N GLY A 189 -1.80 9.52 2.74
CA GLY A 189 -2.29 8.43 1.90
C GLY A 189 -1.49 7.11 1.97
N ASN A 190 -0.51 6.99 2.88
CA ASN A 190 0.33 5.80 2.97
C ASN A 190 -0.37 4.69 3.77
N ASN A 191 -0.30 3.45 3.25
CA ASN A 191 -0.84 2.26 3.89
C ASN A 191 0.31 1.28 4.19
N TYR A 192 0.19 0.53 5.30
CA TYR A 192 1.26 -0.37 5.77
C TYR A 192 0.68 -1.65 6.34
N GLY A 193 1.33 -2.79 6.08
CA GLY A 193 0.96 -4.12 6.56
C GLY A 193 1.98 -4.74 7.53
N PRO A 194 2.31 -4.11 8.67
CA PRO A 194 3.24 -4.70 9.61
C PRO A 194 2.61 -5.88 10.35
N GLN A 195 3.46 -6.81 10.78
CA GLN A 195 3.04 -7.99 11.54
C GLN A 195 3.96 -8.24 12.72
N ILE A 196 3.43 -8.89 13.75
CA ILE A 196 4.20 -9.31 14.93
C ILE A 196 3.80 -10.72 15.34
N LYS A 197 4.79 -11.52 15.77
CA LYS A 197 4.57 -12.79 16.44
C LYS A 197 4.81 -12.60 17.92
N LEU A 198 3.79 -12.86 18.73
CA LEU A 198 3.85 -12.76 20.20
C LEU A 198 4.56 -13.95 20.81
N SER A 199 4.93 -13.86 22.09
CA SER A 199 5.66 -14.90 22.83
C SER A 199 4.85 -16.19 23.01
N ASP A 200 3.53 -16.11 22.98
CA ASP A 200 2.62 -17.27 23.01
C ASP A 200 2.44 -17.96 21.64
N GLY A 201 3.08 -17.43 20.61
CA GLY A 201 3.03 -17.93 19.25
C GLY A 201 1.95 -17.27 18.39
N GLN A 202 1.01 -16.52 18.97
CA GLN A 202 -0.02 -15.81 18.21
C GLN A 202 0.63 -14.80 17.26
N ARG A 203 0.12 -14.73 16.02
CA ARG A 203 0.49 -13.73 15.04
C ARG A 203 -0.59 -12.67 14.92
N LYS A 204 -0.17 -11.41 14.85
CA LYS A 204 -1.05 -10.28 14.54
C LYS A 204 -0.58 -9.62 13.26
N VAL A 205 -1.51 -9.45 12.33
CA VAL A 205 -1.30 -8.77 11.05
C VAL A 205 -2.13 -7.49 11.07
N TYR A 206 -1.50 -6.39 10.75
CA TYR A 206 -2.14 -5.09 10.79
C TYR A 206 -2.29 -4.54 9.37
N ALA A 207 -3.46 -3.99 9.06
CA ALA A 207 -3.68 -3.12 7.92
C ALA A 207 -3.81 -1.70 8.46
N ILE A 208 -2.71 -0.93 8.41
CA ILE A 208 -2.68 0.48 8.82
C ILE A 208 -3.02 1.33 7.61
N MET A 209 -4.22 1.89 7.60
CA MET A 209 -4.82 2.59 6.47
C MET A 209 -4.76 4.10 6.71
N GLY A 210 -3.98 4.80 5.90
CA GLY A 210 -3.79 6.25 6.03
C GLY A 210 -4.97 7.06 5.50
N THR A 211 -5.04 8.34 5.89
CA THR A 211 -6.06 9.28 5.43
C THR A 211 -5.55 10.07 4.23
N GLY A 212 -5.83 9.56 3.02
CA GLY A 212 -5.35 10.14 1.76
C GLY A 212 -6.28 11.17 1.11
N LYS A 213 -7.45 11.46 1.71
CA LYS A 213 -8.42 12.42 1.18
C LYS A 213 -9.33 12.93 2.28
N THR A 214 -9.75 14.19 2.15
CA THR A 214 -10.83 14.78 2.96
C THR A 214 -11.96 15.31 2.08
N ASP A 215 -13.13 15.44 2.67
CA ASP A 215 -14.28 16.12 2.04
C ASP A 215 -14.17 17.65 2.17
N PRO A 216 -15.10 18.43 1.58
CA PRO A 216 -15.10 19.89 1.71
C PRO A 216 -15.28 20.42 3.16
N ALA A 217 -15.75 19.60 4.10
CA ALA A 217 -15.82 19.94 5.52
C ALA A 217 -14.47 19.71 6.24
N GLY A 218 -13.52 19.06 5.56
CA GLY A 218 -12.21 18.72 6.10
C GLY A 218 -12.16 17.37 6.80
N ASP A 219 -13.21 16.57 6.71
CA ASP A 219 -13.30 15.25 7.35
C ASP A 219 -12.73 14.12 6.47
N PRO A 220 -12.19 13.03 7.06
CA PRO A 220 -11.56 11.94 6.29
C PRO A 220 -12.55 11.20 5.40
N VAL A 221 -12.10 10.84 4.18
CA VAL A 221 -12.88 10.09 3.19
C VAL A 221 -12.18 8.79 2.84
N TYR A 222 -12.89 7.68 3.03
CA TYR A 222 -12.42 6.34 2.70
C TYR A 222 -13.40 5.69 1.71
N THR A 223 -13.01 5.63 0.42
CA THR A 223 -13.86 4.99 -0.60
C THR A 223 -13.50 3.52 -0.75
N ILE A 224 -14.49 2.68 -1.04
CA ILE A 224 -14.27 1.25 -1.30
C ILE A 224 -13.26 1.08 -2.45
N GLU A 225 -13.40 1.83 -3.53
CA GLU A 225 -12.53 1.77 -4.71
C GLU A 225 -11.04 1.93 -4.34
N ASN A 226 -10.70 2.85 -3.42
CA ASN A 226 -9.31 3.16 -3.10
C ASN A 226 -8.74 2.32 -1.95
N TYR A 227 -9.58 1.91 -1.01
CA TYR A 227 -9.11 1.28 0.23
C TYR A 227 -9.33 -0.22 0.28
N PHE A 228 -10.41 -0.72 -0.32
CA PHE A 228 -10.75 -2.14 -0.22
C PHE A 228 -9.72 -3.06 -0.88
N PRO A 229 -9.22 -2.78 -2.11
CA PRO A 229 -8.18 -3.61 -2.72
C PRO A 229 -6.91 -3.67 -1.87
N THR A 230 -6.52 -2.55 -1.24
CA THR A 230 -5.36 -2.50 -0.34
C THR A 230 -5.62 -3.31 0.94
N LEU A 231 -6.80 -3.22 1.53
CA LEU A 231 -7.15 -4.01 2.72
C LEU A 231 -7.06 -5.52 2.45
N VAL A 232 -7.64 -5.98 1.34
CA VAL A 232 -7.56 -7.40 0.92
C VAL A 232 -6.11 -7.79 0.60
N HIS A 233 -5.31 -6.89 0.00
CA HIS A 233 -3.90 -7.08 -0.30
C HIS A 233 -3.09 -7.38 0.97
N GLU A 234 -3.21 -6.56 2.01
CA GLU A 234 -2.47 -6.74 3.25
C GLU A 234 -2.81 -8.09 3.93
N PHE A 235 -4.07 -8.50 3.88
CA PHE A 235 -4.46 -9.79 4.46
C PHE A 235 -4.00 -10.98 3.61
N ASN A 236 -3.96 -10.86 2.29
CA ASN A 236 -3.46 -11.93 1.40
C ASN A 236 -1.99 -12.28 1.66
N HIS A 237 -1.16 -11.34 2.14
CA HIS A 237 0.24 -11.62 2.47
C HIS A 237 0.41 -12.76 3.47
N SER A 238 -0.49 -12.91 4.44
CA SER A 238 -0.47 -13.98 5.44
C SER A 238 -0.61 -15.37 4.82
N PHE A 239 -1.39 -15.48 3.74
CA PHE A 239 -1.65 -16.75 3.06
C PHE A 239 -0.65 -17.08 1.96
N ILE A 240 0.10 -16.11 1.46
CA ILE A 240 0.89 -16.23 0.23
C ILE A 240 2.39 -16.20 0.49
N ASN A 241 2.88 -15.31 1.37
CA ASN A 241 4.32 -15.08 1.48
C ASN A 241 5.11 -16.35 1.82
N HIS A 242 4.61 -17.14 2.75
CA HIS A 242 5.27 -18.38 3.14
C HIS A 242 5.26 -19.46 2.03
N LEU A 243 4.29 -19.43 1.10
CA LEU A 243 4.19 -20.39 0.01
C LEU A 243 5.36 -20.22 -0.98
N ILE A 244 5.70 -18.97 -1.32
CA ILE A 244 6.85 -18.67 -2.19
C ILE A 244 8.15 -19.00 -1.47
N ASP A 245 8.27 -18.68 -0.16
CA ASP A 245 9.48 -18.97 0.61
C ASP A 245 9.76 -20.47 0.74
N LYS A 246 8.74 -21.29 0.99
CA LYS A 246 8.86 -22.76 1.06
C LYS A 246 9.20 -23.40 -0.28
N ASN A 247 8.75 -22.81 -1.39
CA ASN A 247 8.88 -23.37 -2.73
C ASN A 247 9.91 -22.61 -3.59
N ARG A 248 10.84 -21.90 -2.98
CA ARG A 248 11.77 -20.97 -3.63
C ARG A 248 12.53 -21.60 -4.80
N GLU A 249 12.95 -22.84 -4.66
CA GLU A 249 13.71 -23.58 -5.68
C GLU A 249 12.88 -23.81 -6.95
N LEU A 250 11.57 -24.07 -6.81
CA LEU A 250 10.66 -24.28 -7.96
C LEU A 250 10.51 -23.01 -8.81
N PHE A 251 10.65 -21.85 -8.20
CA PHE A 251 10.42 -20.56 -8.86
C PHE A 251 11.70 -19.82 -9.28
N ALA A 252 12.87 -20.26 -8.83
CA ALA A 252 14.12 -19.49 -8.97
C ALA A 252 14.43 -19.13 -10.43
N GLN A 253 14.42 -20.11 -11.33
CA GLN A 253 14.78 -19.90 -12.73
C GLN A 253 13.80 -18.96 -13.45
N SER A 254 12.50 -19.15 -13.25
CA SER A 254 11.48 -18.27 -13.84
C SER A 254 11.51 -16.88 -13.22
N GLY A 255 11.76 -16.82 -11.91
CA GLY A 255 11.83 -15.56 -11.16
C GLY A 255 12.98 -14.67 -11.60
N GLU A 256 14.17 -15.23 -11.73
CA GLU A 256 15.35 -14.51 -12.22
C GLU A 256 15.11 -13.96 -13.63
N LYS A 257 14.60 -14.81 -14.53
CA LYS A 257 14.32 -14.42 -15.91
C LYS A 257 13.27 -13.31 -16.04
N ILE A 258 12.20 -13.36 -15.25
CA ILE A 258 11.20 -12.27 -15.19
C ILE A 258 11.84 -11.01 -14.63
N PHE A 259 12.61 -11.12 -13.54
CA PHE A 259 13.24 -10.00 -12.88
C PHE A 259 14.27 -9.28 -13.75
N GLU A 260 14.96 -9.98 -14.66
CA GLU A 260 15.85 -9.35 -15.67
C GLU A 260 15.09 -8.31 -16.52
N ILE A 261 13.82 -8.56 -16.83
CA ILE A 261 13.01 -7.66 -17.69
C ILE A 261 12.30 -6.56 -16.88
N VAL A 262 11.74 -6.91 -15.72
CA VAL A 262 10.92 -5.98 -14.94
C VAL A 262 11.66 -5.34 -13.75
N GLY A 263 12.85 -5.84 -13.40
CA GLY A 263 13.55 -5.52 -12.16
C GLY A 263 13.79 -4.03 -11.92
N THR A 264 14.14 -3.27 -12.97
CA THR A 264 14.31 -1.81 -12.84
C THR A 264 13.02 -1.11 -12.36
N LEU A 265 11.87 -1.50 -12.92
CA LEU A 265 10.57 -0.95 -12.52
C LEU A 265 10.15 -1.44 -11.13
N MET A 266 10.44 -2.71 -10.82
CA MET A 266 10.14 -3.31 -9.51
C MET A 266 10.98 -2.72 -8.38
N GLN A 267 12.28 -2.46 -8.61
CA GLN A 267 13.15 -1.79 -7.63
C GLN A 267 12.68 -0.38 -7.29
N GLN A 268 12.10 0.36 -8.23
CA GLN A 268 11.49 1.68 -7.97
C GLN A 268 10.29 1.58 -7.02
N GLN A 269 9.68 0.39 -6.90
CA GLN A 269 8.59 0.08 -6.00
C GLN A 269 9.06 -0.69 -4.74
N ALA A 270 10.36 -0.65 -4.44
CA ALA A 270 11.02 -1.34 -3.33
C ALA A 270 11.06 -2.88 -3.43
N TYR A 271 10.74 -3.48 -4.59
CA TYR A 271 10.85 -4.92 -4.81
C TYR A 271 12.24 -5.27 -5.36
N GLY A 272 13.21 -5.43 -4.47
CA GLY A 272 14.63 -5.61 -4.80
C GLY A 272 15.03 -6.99 -5.32
N ALA A 273 14.12 -7.98 -5.33
CA ALA A 273 14.41 -9.35 -5.71
C ALA A 273 13.19 -10.06 -6.31
N TRP A 274 13.42 -11.06 -7.18
CA TRP A 274 12.37 -11.79 -7.87
C TRP A 274 11.33 -12.43 -6.93
N HIS A 275 11.76 -12.97 -5.78
CA HIS A 275 10.83 -13.61 -4.85
C HIS A 275 9.86 -12.61 -4.20
N MET A 276 10.26 -11.36 -4.03
CA MET A 276 9.35 -10.28 -3.60
C MET A 276 8.31 -10.01 -4.68
N VAL A 277 8.75 -9.91 -5.95
CA VAL A 277 7.85 -9.70 -7.10
C VAL A 277 6.84 -10.84 -7.22
N PHE A 278 7.23 -12.09 -6.96
CA PHE A 278 6.33 -13.24 -7.05
C PHE A 278 5.32 -13.28 -5.91
N LYS A 279 5.73 -12.97 -4.67
CA LYS A 279 4.80 -12.77 -3.55
C LYS A 279 3.76 -11.72 -3.89
N GLU A 280 4.20 -10.56 -4.32
CA GLU A 280 3.35 -9.45 -4.74
C GLU A 280 2.42 -9.83 -5.89
N SER A 281 2.92 -10.55 -6.91
CA SER A 281 2.10 -11.00 -8.02
C SER A 281 0.92 -11.84 -7.56
N LEU A 282 1.17 -12.83 -6.70
CA LEU A 282 0.12 -13.71 -6.18
C LEU A 282 -0.85 -12.97 -5.27
N VAL A 283 -0.35 -12.09 -4.40
CA VAL A 283 -1.17 -11.25 -3.52
C VAL A 283 -2.12 -10.40 -4.36
N ARG A 284 -1.63 -9.73 -5.40
CA ARG A 284 -2.40 -8.86 -6.30
C ARG A 284 -3.39 -9.65 -7.16
N ALA A 285 -2.98 -10.80 -7.68
CA ALA A 285 -3.91 -11.69 -8.40
C ALA A 285 -5.03 -12.20 -7.49
N ALA A 286 -4.74 -12.49 -6.22
CA ALA A 286 -5.74 -12.90 -5.24
C ALA A 286 -6.70 -11.75 -4.86
N VAL A 287 -6.26 -10.48 -4.88
CA VAL A 287 -7.16 -9.31 -4.75
C VAL A 287 -8.17 -9.29 -5.91
N ILE A 288 -7.67 -9.40 -7.16
CA ILE A 288 -8.54 -9.42 -8.35
C ILE A 288 -9.48 -10.62 -8.30
N ARG A 289 -8.97 -11.79 -7.86
CA ARG A 289 -9.79 -12.99 -7.68
C ARG A 289 -10.88 -12.79 -6.63
N TYR A 290 -10.54 -12.18 -5.49
CA TYR A 290 -11.53 -11.81 -4.46
C TYR A 290 -12.63 -10.93 -5.05
N MET A 291 -12.26 -9.89 -5.79
CA MET A 291 -13.22 -8.98 -6.43
C MET A 291 -14.15 -9.72 -7.42
N LYS A 292 -13.61 -10.68 -8.20
CA LYS A 292 -14.41 -11.52 -9.12
C LYS A 292 -15.37 -12.45 -8.38
N ASP A 293 -15.05 -12.90 -7.18
CA ASP A 293 -15.90 -13.78 -6.37
C ASP A 293 -16.99 -13.02 -5.61
N HIS A 294 -16.91 -11.69 -5.57
CA HIS A 294 -17.83 -10.82 -4.87
C HIS A 294 -18.48 -9.80 -5.83
N ASP A 295 -19.41 -9.01 -5.31
CA ASP A 295 -20.23 -8.06 -6.07
C ASP A 295 -19.46 -6.81 -6.55
N PHE A 296 -18.28 -7.01 -7.18
CA PHE A 296 -17.59 -5.96 -7.91
C PHE A 296 -17.97 -5.99 -9.39
N THR A 297 -18.18 -4.81 -9.96
CA THR A 297 -18.52 -4.68 -11.37
C THR A 297 -17.33 -5.10 -12.27
N PRO A 298 -17.59 -5.55 -13.50
CA PRO A 298 -16.53 -5.83 -14.46
C PRO A 298 -15.59 -4.64 -14.69
N ALA A 299 -16.08 -3.40 -14.58
CA ALA A 299 -15.28 -2.19 -14.72
C ALA A 299 -14.29 -2.01 -13.53
N GLU A 300 -14.73 -2.25 -12.29
CA GLU A 300 -13.86 -2.20 -11.10
C GLU A 300 -12.77 -3.27 -11.18
N VAL A 301 -13.12 -4.49 -11.57
CA VAL A 301 -12.15 -5.59 -11.77
C VAL A 301 -11.16 -5.25 -12.88
N ALA A 302 -11.61 -4.69 -14.00
CA ALA A 302 -10.75 -4.26 -15.10
C ALA A 302 -9.81 -3.12 -14.70
N ASN A 303 -10.29 -2.15 -13.91
CA ASN A 303 -9.47 -1.06 -13.39
C ASN A 303 -8.36 -1.58 -12.47
N GLU A 304 -8.69 -2.49 -11.55
CA GLU A 304 -7.68 -3.08 -10.67
C GLU A 304 -6.65 -3.90 -11.47
N THR A 305 -7.10 -4.67 -12.45
CA THR A 305 -6.21 -5.41 -13.37
C THR A 305 -5.27 -4.46 -14.12
N MET A 306 -5.80 -3.36 -14.65
CA MET A 306 -5.01 -2.36 -15.36
C MET A 306 -4.00 -1.66 -14.43
N ASN A 307 -4.37 -1.37 -13.18
CA ASN A 307 -3.46 -0.86 -12.17
C ASN A 307 -2.25 -1.78 -11.95
N GLN A 308 -2.47 -3.10 -11.93
CA GLN A 308 -1.39 -4.06 -11.74
C GLN A 308 -0.50 -4.18 -12.99
N LEU A 309 -1.09 -4.16 -14.19
CA LEU A 309 -0.34 -4.11 -15.46
C LEU A 309 0.55 -2.86 -15.52
N ALA A 310 0.03 -1.70 -15.12
CA ALA A 310 0.77 -0.44 -15.07
C ALA A 310 1.94 -0.46 -14.07
N ARG A 311 1.81 -1.21 -12.98
CA ARG A 311 2.88 -1.46 -12.00
C ARG A 311 3.95 -2.44 -12.51
N GLY A 312 3.75 -3.07 -13.68
CA GLY A 312 4.72 -3.98 -14.29
C GLY A 312 4.46 -5.47 -14.04
N PHE A 313 3.33 -5.83 -13.45
CA PHE A 313 2.89 -7.22 -13.32
C PHE A 313 2.19 -7.66 -14.60
N TYR A 314 2.94 -7.71 -15.70
CA TYR A 314 2.41 -7.88 -17.05
C TYR A 314 1.67 -9.20 -17.29
N TRP A 315 1.90 -10.22 -16.45
CA TRP A 315 1.27 -11.55 -16.49
C TRP A 315 0.06 -11.68 -15.57
N ILE A 316 -0.43 -10.56 -15.00
CA ILE A 316 -1.44 -10.60 -13.93
C ILE A 316 -2.77 -11.20 -14.40
N GLU A 317 -3.18 -10.94 -15.66
CA GLU A 317 -4.41 -11.49 -16.24
C GLU A 317 -4.37 -13.02 -16.25
N ASP A 318 -3.30 -13.61 -16.80
CA ASP A 318 -3.10 -15.06 -16.86
C ASP A 318 -2.92 -15.67 -15.46
N LEU A 319 -2.34 -14.92 -14.52
CA LEU A 319 -2.17 -15.38 -13.14
C LEU A 319 -3.54 -15.43 -12.40
N VAL A 320 -4.43 -14.50 -12.66
CA VAL A 320 -5.81 -14.54 -12.16
C VAL A 320 -6.55 -15.76 -12.74
N GLU A 321 -6.38 -16.04 -14.03
CA GLU A 321 -6.94 -17.26 -14.66
C GLU A 321 -6.35 -18.54 -14.06
N GLU A 322 -5.07 -18.54 -13.70
CA GLU A 322 -4.44 -19.69 -13.01
C GLU A 322 -5.05 -19.91 -11.62
N LEU A 323 -5.35 -18.83 -10.89
CA LEU A 323 -6.10 -18.94 -9.64
C LEU A 323 -7.56 -19.40 -9.86
N ASP A 324 -8.18 -19.06 -10.99
CA ASP A 324 -9.49 -19.60 -11.39
C ASP A 324 -9.40 -21.13 -11.62
N ARG A 325 -8.35 -21.60 -12.30
CA ARG A 325 -8.10 -23.04 -12.49
C ARG A 325 -7.88 -23.78 -11.18
N TYR A 326 -7.12 -23.19 -10.25
CA TYR A 326 -6.98 -23.72 -8.90
C TYR A 326 -8.33 -23.86 -8.20
N ALA A 327 -9.14 -22.81 -8.21
CA ALA A 327 -10.45 -22.81 -7.55
C ALA A 327 -11.41 -23.89 -8.11
N GLN A 328 -11.30 -24.22 -9.40
CA GLN A 328 -12.09 -25.27 -10.05
C GLN A 328 -11.58 -26.68 -9.77
N GLN A 329 -10.33 -26.84 -9.33
CA GLN A 329 -9.67 -28.12 -9.12
C GLN A 329 -9.44 -28.46 -7.64
N ARG A 330 -10.27 -27.93 -6.74
CA ARG A 330 -10.14 -28.09 -5.27
C ARG A 330 -10.17 -29.54 -4.80
N ALA A 331 -10.79 -30.46 -5.53
CA ALA A 331 -10.78 -31.89 -5.23
C ALA A 331 -9.37 -32.51 -5.36
N ALA A 332 -8.60 -32.04 -6.35
CA ALA A 332 -7.22 -32.46 -6.58
C ALA A 332 -6.21 -31.64 -5.76
N TYR A 333 -6.50 -30.36 -5.54
CA TYR A 333 -5.65 -29.41 -4.85
C TYR A 333 -6.43 -28.74 -3.72
N PRO A 334 -6.53 -29.36 -2.54
CA PRO A 334 -7.37 -28.88 -1.45
C PRO A 334 -6.87 -27.55 -0.84
N THR A 335 -5.60 -27.20 -1.02
CA THR A 335 -5.01 -25.95 -0.56
C THR A 335 -4.21 -25.27 -1.67
N LEU A 336 -4.02 -23.95 -1.60
CA LEU A 336 -3.15 -23.25 -2.54
C LEU A 336 -1.70 -23.75 -2.43
N GLU A 337 -1.24 -24.17 -1.25
CA GLU A 337 0.07 -24.79 -1.06
C GLU A 337 0.21 -26.05 -1.91
N SER A 338 -0.81 -26.92 -1.99
CA SER A 338 -0.80 -28.14 -2.80
C SER A 338 -0.77 -27.83 -4.31
N TYR A 339 -1.14 -26.62 -4.72
CA TYR A 339 -1.14 -26.18 -6.11
C TYR A 339 0.20 -25.54 -6.55
N MET A 340 1.14 -25.29 -5.65
CA MET A 340 2.40 -24.61 -5.98
C MET A 340 3.20 -25.25 -7.14
N PRO A 341 3.24 -26.57 -7.33
CA PRO A 341 3.91 -27.16 -8.50
C PRO A 341 3.25 -26.77 -9.84
N GLN A 342 1.94 -26.58 -9.91
CA GLN A 342 1.26 -26.09 -11.10
C GLN A 342 1.49 -24.58 -11.28
N MET A 343 1.43 -23.83 -10.19
CA MET A 343 1.77 -22.42 -10.18
C MET A 343 3.19 -22.17 -10.72
N ALA A 344 4.17 -22.99 -10.35
CA ALA A 344 5.53 -22.89 -10.88
C ALA A 344 5.58 -23.08 -12.40
N LYS A 345 4.82 -24.02 -12.96
CA LYS A 345 4.71 -24.20 -14.43
C LYS A 345 4.08 -22.98 -15.12
N ALA A 346 3.09 -22.34 -14.47
CA ALA A 346 2.53 -21.11 -14.99
C ALA A 346 3.58 -19.99 -15.02
N PHE A 347 4.37 -19.82 -13.95
CA PHE A 347 5.47 -18.84 -13.92
C PHE A 347 6.59 -19.15 -14.93
N GLU A 348 6.88 -20.44 -15.21
CA GLU A 348 7.78 -20.80 -16.32
C GLU A 348 7.22 -20.34 -17.67
N HIS A 349 5.92 -20.47 -17.88
CA HIS A 349 5.27 -19.97 -19.09
C HIS A 349 5.38 -18.44 -19.17
N TYR A 350 5.09 -17.72 -18.10
CA TYR A 350 5.23 -16.26 -18.05
C TYR A 350 6.67 -15.82 -18.32
N ALA A 351 7.65 -16.50 -17.74
CA ALA A 351 9.06 -16.21 -17.96
C ALA A 351 9.52 -16.41 -19.43
N ARG A 352 8.95 -17.41 -20.14
CA ARG A 352 9.24 -17.60 -21.58
C ARG A 352 8.66 -16.48 -22.43
N ASN A 353 7.53 -15.90 -22.02
CA ASN A 353 6.75 -14.94 -22.80
C ASN A 353 6.78 -13.50 -22.22
N ILE A 354 7.61 -13.22 -21.22
CA ILE A 354 7.60 -11.95 -20.50
C ILE A 354 7.75 -10.72 -21.41
N GLN A 355 8.57 -10.83 -22.45
CA GLN A 355 8.74 -9.74 -23.39
C GLN A 355 7.45 -9.48 -24.20
N GLN A 356 6.73 -10.51 -24.58
CA GLN A 356 5.46 -10.41 -25.32
C GLN A 356 4.36 -9.79 -24.43
N TYR A 357 4.28 -10.17 -23.15
CA TYR A 357 3.36 -9.55 -22.18
C TYR A 357 3.62 -8.04 -22.03
N LYS A 358 4.88 -7.66 -21.91
CA LYS A 358 5.27 -6.27 -21.83
C LYS A 358 4.92 -5.48 -23.09
N GLU A 359 5.19 -6.04 -24.27
CA GLU A 359 4.86 -5.41 -25.55
C GLU A 359 3.34 -5.29 -25.73
N ALA A 360 2.57 -6.31 -25.36
CA ALA A 360 1.10 -6.25 -25.39
C ALA A 360 0.54 -5.14 -24.49
N PHE A 361 1.11 -4.95 -23.30
CA PHE A 361 0.75 -3.82 -22.44
C PHE A 361 1.19 -2.48 -23.04
N ASP A 362 2.44 -2.38 -23.56
CA ASP A 362 2.95 -1.16 -24.18
C ASP A 362 2.05 -0.69 -25.36
N VAL A 363 1.42 -1.62 -26.09
CA VAL A 363 0.44 -1.28 -27.14
C VAL A 363 -0.87 -0.75 -26.55
N LYS A 364 -1.32 -1.27 -25.41
CA LYS A 364 -2.60 -0.88 -24.79
C LYS A 364 -2.57 0.50 -24.13
N ARG A 365 -1.43 0.92 -23.56
CA ARG A 365 -1.33 2.17 -22.78
C ARG A 365 -1.30 3.41 -23.66
N PRO A 366 -1.71 4.59 -23.16
CA PRO A 366 -1.56 5.85 -23.86
C PRO A 366 -0.08 6.22 -24.07
N HIS A 367 0.26 6.76 -25.24
CA HIS A 367 1.59 7.26 -25.56
C HIS A 367 1.55 8.75 -25.87
N ILE A 368 2.55 9.49 -25.34
CA ILE A 368 2.73 10.89 -25.68
C ILE A 368 3.15 10.98 -27.15
N VAL A 369 2.37 11.72 -27.94
CA VAL A 369 2.65 11.95 -29.37
C VAL A 369 3.24 13.34 -29.65
N SER A 370 2.85 14.36 -28.87
CA SER A 370 3.36 15.72 -29.06
C SER A 370 3.15 16.61 -27.84
N PHE A 371 3.80 17.76 -27.88
CA PHE A 371 3.53 18.90 -27.00
C PHE A 371 3.05 20.06 -27.90
N ALA A 372 2.11 20.88 -27.41
CA ALA A 372 1.59 21.99 -28.21
C ALA A 372 2.59 23.15 -28.30
N GLU A 373 3.30 23.45 -27.22
CA GLU A 373 4.12 24.66 -27.09
C GLU A 373 5.52 24.51 -27.68
N PHE A 374 6.00 23.26 -27.86
CA PHE A 374 7.33 22.97 -28.41
C PHE A 374 7.42 21.53 -28.96
N SER A 375 8.43 21.28 -29.78
CA SER A 375 8.69 19.95 -30.32
C SER A 375 9.27 19.03 -29.25
N ASN A 376 8.94 17.73 -29.29
CA ASN A 376 9.56 16.75 -28.42
C ASN A 376 11.08 16.74 -28.59
N GLY A 377 11.82 16.93 -27.49
CA GLY A 377 13.28 17.06 -27.49
C GLY A 377 13.81 18.47 -27.77
N ALA A 378 12.96 19.48 -27.82
CA ALA A 378 13.40 20.87 -27.91
C ALA A 378 14.38 21.21 -26.80
N GLN A 379 15.49 21.89 -27.15
CA GLN A 379 16.52 22.30 -26.19
C GLN A 379 16.35 23.73 -25.69
N ASN A 380 15.60 24.54 -26.43
CA ASN A 380 15.34 25.94 -26.14
C ASN A 380 13.84 26.16 -26.06
N VAL A 381 13.28 25.99 -24.86
CA VAL A 381 11.88 26.33 -24.55
C VAL A 381 11.86 27.74 -23.95
N ASP A 382 10.95 28.60 -24.43
CA ASP A 382 10.81 29.94 -23.89
C ASP A 382 10.48 29.89 -22.37
N PRO A 383 11.31 30.51 -21.51
CA PRO A 383 11.02 30.56 -20.07
C PRO A 383 9.70 31.27 -19.72
N ALA A 384 9.12 32.02 -20.65
CA ALA A 384 7.80 32.65 -20.50
C ALA A 384 6.64 31.67 -20.67
N THR A 385 6.89 30.44 -21.12
CA THR A 385 5.86 29.37 -21.24
C THR A 385 5.22 29.11 -19.88
N LYS A 386 3.90 29.27 -19.81
CA LYS A 386 3.09 29.10 -18.62
C LYS A 386 2.31 27.79 -18.58
N THR A 387 2.14 27.17 -19.74
CA THR A 387 1.43 25.90 -19.88
C THR A 387 2.26 24.95 -20.75
N ILE A 388 2.15 23.67 -20.48
CA ILE A 388 2.62 22.59 -21.33
C ILE A 388 1.44 21.68 -21.59
N THR A 389 1.01 21.59 -22.83
CA THR A 389 -0.07 20.72 -23.27
C THR A 389 0.55 19.44 -23.84
N VAL A 390 0.25 18.31 -23.21
CA VAL A 390 0.75 16.98 -23.57
C VAL A 390 -0.36 16.24 -24.32
N HIS A 391 -0.13 15.86 -25.57
CA HIS A 391 -1.08 15.12 -26.39
C HIS A 391 -0.76 13.64 -26.41
N PHE A 392 -1.81 12.80 -26.32
CA PHE A 392 -1.73 11.35 -26.32
C PHE A 392 -2.37 10.74 -27.57
N ASP A 393 -1.96 9.52 -27.94
CA ASP A 393 -2.44 8.79 -29.11
C ASP A 393 -3.88 8.25 -28.96
N ARG A 394 -4.41 8.24 -27.72
CA ARG A 394 -5.76 7.73 -27.37
C ARG A 394 -6.37 8.48 -26.21
N GLU A 395 -7.63 8.17 -25.92
CA GLU A 395 -8.35 8.73 -24.77
C GLU A 395 -7.74 8.27 -23.44
N LEU A 396 -7.72 9.18 -22.49
CA LEU A 396 -7.33 9.00 -21.11
C LEU A 396 -8.58 8.82 -20.25
N GLU A 397 -8.44 8.24 -19.06
CA GLU A 397 -9.59 8.08 -18.15
C GLU A 397 -10.13 9.41 -17.59
N GLY A 398 -9.40 10.52 -17.77
CA GLY A 398 -9.81 11.84 -17.28
C GLY A 398 -9.75 12.02 -15.77
N LYS A 399 -9.12 11.07 -15.05
CA LYS A 399 -9.00 11.08 -13.58
C LYS A 399 -7.63 10.54 -13.13
N GLY A 400 -7.11 11.14 -12.07
CA GLY A 400 -5.81 10.76 -11.50
C GLY A 400 -4.64 11.10 -12.43
N TYR A 401 -3.48 11.23 -11.87
CA TYR A 401 -2.20 11.36 -12.61
C TYR A 401 -1.04 11.02 -11.68
N SER A 402 0.07 10.60 -12.28
CA SER A 402 1.34 10.45 -11.59
C SER A 402 2.44 11.02 -12.47
N ILE A 403 3.18 11.99 -11.96
CA ILE A 403 4.29 12.61 -12.66
C ILE A 403 5.55 12.45 -11.82
N THR A 404 6.59 11.87 -12.39
CA THR A 404 7.87 11.66 -11.72
C THR A 404 8.96 12.55 -12.29
N TYR A 405 9.92 12.94 -11.46
CA TYR A 405 11.01 13.84 -11.84
C TYR A 405 12.03 13.25 -12.82
N GLY A 406 11.92 11.96 -13.14
CA GLY A 406 12.92 11.30 -13.97
C GLY A 406 14.28 11.15 -13.28
N ARG A 407 15.31 10.79 -14.08
CA ARG A 407 16.65 10.48 -13.54
C ARG A 407 17.45 11.70 -13.04
N ASN A 408 17.05 12.90 -13.44
CA ASN A 408 17.80 14.12 -13.15
C ASN A 408 17.35 14.81 -11.85
N GLY A 409 16.33 14.27 -11.18
CA GLY A 409 15.82 14.81 -9.91
C GLY A 409 14.90 16.04 -10.07
N PRO A 410 14.32 16.50 -8.96
CA PRO A 410 13.33 17.57 -8.94
C PRO A 410 13.90 18.93 -9.40
N GLU A 411 15.20 19.18 -9.20
CA GLU A 411 15.87 20.41 -9.57
C GLU A 411 15.97 20.63 -11.08
N HIS A 412 15.74 19.57 -11.88
CA HIS A 412 15.72 19.59 -13.33
C HIS A 412 14.32 19.42 -13.92
N PHE A 413 13.30 19.54 -13.09
CA PHE A 413 11.90 19.37 -13.48
C PHE A 413 11.14 20.70 -13.33
N PRO A 414 10.21 21.06 -14.25
CA PRO A 414 9.43 22.29 -14.10
C PRO A 414 8.59 22.23 -12.82
N LYS A 415 8.47 23.36 -12.13
CA LYS A 415 7.51 23.47 -11.05
C LYS A 415 6.11 23.46 -11.65
N ILE A 416 5.36 22.39 -11.36
CA ILE A 416 3.96 22.26 -11.79
C ILE A 416 3.09 22.95 -10.74
N THR A 417 2.26 23.88 -11.16
CA THR A 417 1.35 24.64 -10.30
C THR A 417 -0.11 24.25 -10.49
N GLY A 418 -0.42 23.53 -11.57
CA GLY A 418 -1.76 23.02 -11.84
C GLY A 418 -1.72 21.92 -12.91
N ILE A 419 -2.68 21.00 -12.84
CA ILE A 419 -2.86 19.93 -13.82
C ILE A 419 -4.35 19.79 -14.09
N ARG A 420 -4.71 19.68 -15.39
CA ARG A 420 -6.08 19.43 -15.81
C ARG A 420 -6.11 18.61 -17.10
N TYR A 421 -7.14 17.83 -17.26
CA TYR A 421 -7.46 17.18 -18.53
C TYR A 421 -8.12 18.19 -19.47
N ALA A 422 -7.82 18.12 -20.76
CA ALA A 422 -8.56 18.86 -21.78
C ALA A 422 -9.91 18.18 -22.06
N GLU A 423 -10.83 18.91 -22.68
CA GLU A 423 -12.19 18.41 -22.97
C GLU A 423 -12.20 17.19 -23.91
N ASP A 424 -11.16 17.00 -24.72
CA ASP A 424 -11.00 15.88 -25.63
C ASP A 424 -10.60 14.57 -24.93
N ASN A 425 -10.30 14.60 -23.63
CA ASN A 425 -9.72 13.49 -22.85
C ASN A 425 -8.48 12.85 -23.51
N ARG A 426 -7.83 13.52 -24.47
CA ARG A 426 -6.60 13.06 -25.14
C ARG A 426 -5.42 13.95 -24.82
N SER A 427 -5.63 14.98 -24.03
CA SER A 427 -4.62 15.97 -23.69
C SER A 427 -4.63 16.28 -22.20
N VAL A 428 -3.45 16.47 -21.63
CA VAL A 428 -3.24 16.96 -20.27
C VAL A 428 -2.54 18.30 -20.34
N ILE A 429 -3.05 19.29 -19.63
CA ILE A 429 -2.51 20.65 -19.56
C ILE A 429 -1.86 20.83 -18.19
N LEU A 430 -0.57 21.11 -18.20
CA LEU A 430 0.24 21.41 -17.02
C LEU A 430 0.45 22.92 -16.93
N ASP A 431 0.04 23.54 -15.84
CA ASP A 431 0.43 24.92 -15.55
C ASP A 431 1.81 24.86 -14.89
N VAL A 432 2.77 25.64 -15.42
CA VAL A 432 4.18 25.50 -15.05
C VAL A 432 4.88 26.83 -14.79
N GLU A 433 5.90 26.79 -13.93
CA GLU A 433 6.91 27.82 -13.78
C GLU A 433 8.26 27.28 -14.27
N LEU A 434 8.80 27.88 -15.36
CA LEU A 434 10.08 27.48 -15.92
C LEU A 434 11.21 28.38 -15.43
N ALA A 435 12.35 27.79 -15.03
CA ALA A 435 13.54 28.52 -14.64
C ALA A 435 14.45 28.79 -15.86
N ARG A 436 15.18 29.90 -15.86
CA ARG A 436 15.97 30.42 -17.03
C ARG A 436 17.16 29.54 -17.49
N ARG A 437 17.44 28.38 -16.86
CA ARG A 437 18.61 27.51 -17.16
C ARG A 437 18.30 26.02 -17.04
N TRP A 438 17.25 25.53 -17.72
CA TRP A 438 16.93 24.11 -17.67
C TRP A 438 17.10 23.43 -19.03
N ASN A 439 17.89 22.34 -19.02
CA ASN A 439 17.88 21.34 -20.10
C ASN A 439 16.61 20.48 -19.92
N LEU A 440 15.46 21.00 -20.27
CA LEU A 440 14.15 20.56 -19.85
C LEU A 440 13.71 19.19 -20.40
N LEU A 441 14.36 18.61 -21.42
CA LEU A 441 13.59 17.67 -22.25
C LEU A 441 14.28 16.40 -22.72
N ARG A 442 15.25 15.88 -22.01
CA ARG A 442 15.71 14.53 -22.36
C ARG A 442 14.84 13.39 -21.79
N HIS A 443 13.82 13.65 -20.94
CA HIS A 443 13.24 12.60 -20.10
C HIS A 443 11.72 12.59 -19.90
N PHE A 444 10.90 13.23 -20.72
CA PHE A 444 9.49 12.83 -20.83
C PHE A 444 9.35 11.44 -21.52
N LYS A 445 10.31 10.57 -21.30
CA LYS A 445 10.21 9.18 -21.72
C LYS A 445 9.49 8.39 -20.63
N LYS A 446 8.23 8.04 -20.90
CA LYS A 446 7.44 7.03 -20.17
C LYS A 446 7.01 7.42 -18.76
N THR A 447 6.05 8.28 -18.66
CA THR A 447 5.21 8.35 -17.44
C THR A 447 3.89 7.68 -17.75
N VAL A 448 3.46 6.77 -16.92
CA VAL A 448 2.16 6.11 -17.01
C VAL A 448 1.14 7.04 -16.38
N PHE A 449 0.09 7.38 -17.13
CA PHE A 449 -1.12 8.00 -16.64
C PHE A 449 -2.22 6.96 -16.54
#